data_24841f07cc455ab6b352ac2627b600dd
#
_entry.id   24841f07cc455ab6b352ac2627b600dd
#
_cell.length_a   1.000
_cell.length_b   1.000
_cell.length_c   1.000
_cell.angle_alpha   90.00
_cell.angle_beta   90.00
_cell.angle_gamma   90.00
#
_symmetry.space_group_name_H-M   'P 1'
#
loop_
_entity.id
_entity.type
_entity.pdbx_description
1 polymer ?
#
loop_
_entity_poly.entity_id
_entity_poly.type
_entity_poly.pdbx_seq_one_letter_code
_entity_poly.pdbx_strand_id
1 'polypeptide(L)'
;GASITNYGLAILRQFEMRGCWPLNESVAIGRSRDKLRSLQILAKHGLGLPLTAYANDPKKAEEIIRAVKGPPVVIKLLEGTQGIGVVLADSMSSAKSVIEAFRGANVNILVQEFIKEAGGTDIRALVIGGKVVAAMKRTGAPDDFRSNLHRGGSAQLIKITPEERSTAVRAAKRMGLNVCGVDMLRSNHGPVIMEVNSSPGLEGIEAASGKDIAGQIIEFIEKSAKIGATKTKGAG
;
A
#
# COMPACT_ATOMS: atom_id res chain seq x y z
N GLY A 1 2.07 14.20 -4.46
CA GLY A 1 2.71 13.33 -5.46
C GLY A 1 4.11 12.93 -5.02
N ALA A 2 4.74 11.96 -5.71
CA ALA A 2 6.09 11.48 -5.36
C ALA A 2 7.14 12.61 -5.38
N SER A 3 7.05 13.52 -6.35
CA SER A 3 7.96 14.65 -6.52
C SER A 3 8.03 15.63 -5.34
N ILE A 4 6.97 15.71 -4.52
CA ILE A 4 6.91 16.60 -3.36
C ILE A 4 6.98 15.87 -2.02
N THR A 5 7.16 14.53 -2.04
CA THR A 5 7.13 13.74 -0.80
C THR A 5 8.19 14.20 0.19
N ASN A 6 9.44 14.30 -0.24
CA ASN A 6 10.54 14.70 0.64
C ASN A 6 10.34 16.10 1.23
N TYR A 7 9.91 17.05 0.39
CA TYR A 7 9.61 18.41 0.83
C TYR A 7 8.43 18.47 1.81
N GLY A 8 7.33 17.77 1.49
CA GLY A 8 6.17 17.70 2.37
C GLY A 8 6.48 17.06 3.72
N LEU A 9 7.30 16.00 3.74
CA LEU A 9 7.75 15.39 4.99
C LEU A 9 8.67 16.32 5.80
N ALA A 10 9.52 17.11 5.14
CA ALA A 10 10.37 18.08 5.80
C ALA A 10 9.53 19.17 6.50
N ILE A 11 8.53 19.73 5.81
CA ILE A 11 7.60 20.71 6.39
C ILE A 11 6.84 20.10 7.57
N LEU A 12 6.28 18.89 7.41
CA LEU A 12 5.53 18.25 8.46
C LEU A 12 6.38 18.05 9.73
N ARG A 13 7.65 17.64 9.57
CA ARG A 13 8.60 17.54 10.70
C ARG A 13 8.81 18.86 11.44
N GLN A 14 8.86 19.99 10.71
CA GLN A 14 8.98 21.30 11.35
C GLN A 14 7.78 21.61 12.26
N PHE A 15 6.57 21.26 11.84
CA PHE A 15 5.39 21.39 12.67
C PHE A 15 5.41 20.44 13.86
N GLU A 16 5.83 19.18 13.66
CA GLU A 16 5.99 18.21 14.76
C GLU A 16 6.99 18.69 15.82
N MET A 17 8.14 19.23 15.39
CA MET A 17 9.14 19.81 16.30
C MET A 17 8.61 21.01 17.10
N ARG A 18 7.64 21.71 16.57
CA ARG A 18 6.97 22.82 17.25
C ARG A 18 5.80 22.39 18.13
N GLY A 19 5.61 21.07 18.28
CA GLY A 19 4.56 20.51 19.14
C GLY A 19 3.19 20.38 18.46
N CYS A 20 3.06 20.68 17.16
CA CYS A 20 1.82 20.41 16.44
C CYS A 20 1.58 18.89 16.37
N TRP A 21 0.37 18.47 16.70
CA TRP A 21 -0.03 17.07 16.58
C TRP A 21 -0.47 16.76 15.13
N PRO A 22 0.22 15.87 14.40
CA PRO A 22 -0.17 15.49 13.06
C PRO A 22 -1.13 14.30 13.11
N LEU A 23 -2.06 14.22 12.16
CA LEU A 23 -2.94 13.05 12.03
C LEU A 23 -2.13 11.76 11.80
N ASN A 24 -1.19 11.82 10.87
CA ASN A 24 -0.14 10.82 10.68
C ASN A 24 1.23 11.50 10.79
N GLU A 25 2.13 10.91 11.56
CA GLU A 25 3.49 11.44 11.72
C GLU A 25 4.31 11.31 10.42
N SER A 26 5.22 12.25 10.20
CA SER A 26 6.08 12.30 9.02
C SER A 26 6.85 11.00 8.78
N VAL A 27 7.33 10.39 9.86
CA VAL A 27 8.00 9.07 9.82
C VAL A 27 7.08 7.97 9.33
N ALA A 28 5.85 7.93 9.81
CA ALA A 28 4.87 6.92 9.41
C ALA A 28 4.47 7.08 7.93
N ILE A 29 4.28 8.33 7.49
CA ILE A 29 4.02 8.66 6.08
C ILE A 29 5.22 8.25 5.22
N GLY A 30 6.44 8.58 5.63
CA GLY A 30 7.67 8.21 4.90
C GLY A 30 7.82 6.70 4.75
N ARG A 31 7.56 5.94 5.82
CA ARG A 31 7.57 4.45 5.78
C ARG A 31 6.56 3.89 4.78
N SER A 32 5.36 4.45 4.73
CA SER A 32 4.31 3.95 3.84
C SER A 32 4.54 4.31 2.37
N ARG A 33 5.21 5.43 2.12
CA ARG A 33 5.54 5.86 0.75
C ARG A 33 6.75 5.16 0.14
N ASP A 34 7.62 4.62 0.97
CA ASP A 34 8.73 3.76 0.56
C ASP A 34 8.24 2.31 0.49
N LYS A 35 7.98 1.81 -0.73
CA LYS A 35 7.44 0.46 -0.95
C LYS A 35 8.32 -0.63 -0.33
N LEU A 36 9.63 -0.53 -0.50
CA LEU A 36 10.55 -1.55 0.02
C LEU A 36 10.58 -1.53 1.55
N ARG A 37 10.70 -0.36 2.16
CA ARG A 37 10.67 -0.19 3.61
C ARG A 37 9.35 -0.65 4.22
N SER A 38 8.23 -0.34 3.56
CA SER A 38 6.90 -0.82 3.97
C SER A 38 6.86 -2.34 4.02
N LEU A 39 7.26 -3.01 2.95
CA LEU A 39 7.32 -4.48 2.88
C LEU A 39 8.23 -5.07 3.96
N GLN A 40 9.41 -4.51 4.18
CA GLN A 40 10.35 -4.96 5.22
C GLN A 40 9.73 -4.87 6.63
N ILE A 41 9.06 -3.76 6.95
CA ILE A 41 8.40 -3.57 8.24
C ILE A 41 7.28 -4.60 8.42
N LEU A 42 6.43 -4.77 7.42
CA LEU A 42 5.30 -5.70 7.48
C LEU A 42 5.78 -7.16 7.58
N ALA A 43 6.79 -7.55 6.81
CA ALA A 43 7.41 -8.88 6.86
C ALA A 43 8.02 -9.17 8.23
N LYS A 44 8.79 -8.23 8.81
CA LYS A 44 9.38 -8.36 10.15
C LYS A 44 8.32 -8.66 11.22
N HIS A 45 7.09 -8.22 11.01
CA HIS A 45 6.00 -8.41 11.97
C HIS A 45 5.05 -9.57 11.62
N GLY A 46 5.45 -10.44 10.69
CA GLY A 46 4.71 -11.65 10.33
C GLY A 46 3.34 -11.35 9.72
N LEU A 47 3.22 -10.27 8.94
CA LEU A 47 2.03 -9.98 8.16
C LEU A 47 2.15 -10.65 6.78
N GLY A 48 1.05 -11.21 6.29
CA GLY A 48 1.00 -11.84 4.97
C GLY A 48 1.33 -10.83 3.87
N LEU A 49 2.27 -11.20 3.00
CA LEU A 49 2.69 -10.41 1.85
C LEU A 49 2.83 -11.32 0.63
N PRO A 50 2.61 -10.84 -0.59
CA PRO A 50 3.05 -11.56 -1.77
C PRO A 50 4.57 -11.76 -1.71
N LEU A 51 5.07 -12.90 -2.14
CA LEU A 51 6.52 -13.12 -2.26
C LEU A 51 7.10 -12.02 -3.14
N THR A 52 8.12 -11.35 -2.63
CA THR A 52 8.68 -10.17 -3.27
C THR A 52 10.20 -10.25 -3.30
N ALA A 53 10.77 -9.98 -4.46
CA ALA A 53 12.20 -9.82 -4.65
C ALA A 53 12.53 -8.42 -5.17
N TYR A 54 13.65 -7.88 -4.73
CA TYR A 54 14.20 -6.63 -5.24
C TYR A 54 15.17 -6.94 -6.38
N ALA A 55 14.95 -6.34 -7.53
CA ALA A 55 15.77 -6.57 -8.71
C ALA A 55 16.64 -5.35 -9.02
N ASN A 56 17.96 -5.50 -8.83
CA ASN A 56 18.96 -4.48 -9.14
C ASN A 56 19.97 -4.93 -10.19
N ASP A 57 20.07 -6.22 -10.49
CA ASP A 57 20.96 -6.79 -11.50
C ASP A 57 20.15 -7.55 -12.56
N PRO A 58 20.08 -7.04 -13.82
CA PRO A 58 19.35 -7.72 -14.89
C PRO A 58 19.91 -9.11 -15.22
N LYS A 59 21.19 -9.37 -14.99
CA LYS A 59 21.83 -10.68 -15.24
C LYS A 59 21.25 -11.78 -14.34
N LYS A 60 20.66 -11.40 -13.19
CA LYS A 60 20.00 -12.31 -12.25
C LYS A 60 18.49 -12.35 -12.41
N ALA A 61 17.92 -11.80 -13.49
CA ALA A 61 16.49 -11.72 -13.70
C ALA A 61 15.78 -13.07 -13.54
N GLU A 62 16.35 -14.14 -14.08
CA GLU A 62 15.76 -15.48 -13.98
C GLU A 62 15.74 -16.01 -12.54
N GLU A 63 16.81 -15.85 -11.79
CA GLU A 63 16.87 -16.23 -10.36
C GLU A 63 15.81 -15.45 -9.56
N ILE A 64 15.71 -14.15 -9.80
CA ILE A 64 14.75 -13.26 -9.12
C ILE A 64 13.33 -13.69 -9.42
N ILE A 65 13.00 -13.97 -10.69
CA ILE A 65 11.68 -14.44 -11.09
C ILE A 65 11.36 -15.80 -10.45
N ARG A 66 12.31 -16.73 -10.42
CA ARG A 66 12.12 -18.03 -9.76
C ARG A 66 11.93 -17.92 -8.25
N ALA A 67 12.60 -16.97 -7.60
CA ALA A 67 12.48 -16.72 -6.15
C ALA A 67 11.06 -16.32 -5.73
N VAL A 68 10.26 -15.79 -6.65
CA VAL A 68 8.85 -15.44 -6.42
C VAL A 68 7.88 -16.43 -7.09
N LYS A 69 8.27 -17.70 -7.19
CA LYS A 69 7.51 -18.84 -7.77
C LYS A 69 7.38 -18.86 -9.29
N GLY A 70 8.08 -17.97 -10.01
CA GLY A 70 7.99 -17.93 -11.47
C GLY A 70 6.74 -17.23 -12.01
N PRO A 71 6.62 -17.18 -13.36
CA PRO A 71 5.49 -16.51 -14.00
C PRO A 71 4.12 -17.20 -13.72
N PRO A 72 3.02 -16.40 -13.74
CA PRO A 72 2.99 -14.97 -13.95
C PRO A 72 3.52 -14.19 -12.74
N VAL A 73 4.23 -13.08 -13.00
CA VAL A 73 4.77 -12.18 -11.96
C VAL A 73 4.34 -10.75 -12.19
N VAL A 74 4.24 -9.99 -11.11
CA VAL A 74 3.97 -8.55 -11.15
C VAL A 74 5.27 -7.79 -10.94
N ILE A 75 5.66 -6.96 -11.90
CA ILE A 75 6.85 -6.11 -11.85
C ILE A 75 6.38 -4.69 -11.57
N LYS A 76 6.94 -4.07 -10.52
CA LYS A 76 6.52 -2.75 -10.04
C LYS A 76 7.71 -1.80 -9.94
N LEU A 77 7.54 -0.57 -10.40
CA LEU A 77 8.49 0.51 -10.11
C LEU A 77 8.46 0.84 -8.61
N LEU A 78 9.62 1.06 -8.00
CA LEU A 78 9.67 1.55 -6.61
C LEU A 78 9.04 2.94 -6.49
N GLU A 79 9.27 3.80 -7.45
CA GLU A 79 8.81 5.19 -7.46
C GLU A 79 7.56 5.42 -8.34
N GLY A 80 6.64 4.46 -8.38
CA GLY A 80 5.38 4.58 -9.12
C GLY A 80 4.18 4.86 -8.21
N THR A 81 3.17 5.55 -8.73
CA THR A 81 1.88 5.80 -8.05
C THR A 81 0.71 5.42 -8.96
N GLN A 82 -0.47 5.14 -8.38
CA GLN A 82 -1.73 4.89 -9.11
C GLN A 82 -1.67 3.77 -10.16
N GLY A 83 -0.85 2.75 -9.94
CA GLY A 83 -0.68 1.64 -10.88
C GLY A 83 0.16 1.97 -12.12
N ILE A 84 0.78 3.16 -12.18
CA ILE A 84 1.76 3.50 -13.22
C ILE A 84 3.05 2.73 -12.92
N GLY A 85 3.61 2.08 -13.96
CA GLY A 85 4.82 1.26 -13.81
C GLY A 85 4.56 -0.07 -13.08
N VAL A 86 3.35 -0.62 -13.19
CA VAL A 86 3.00 -1.97 -12.76
C VAL A 86 2.67 -2.82 -13.98
N VAL A 87 3.42 -3.87 -14.19
CA VAL A 87 3.33 -4.77 -15.36
C VAL A 87 3.11 -6.20 -14.89
N LEU A 88 2.14 -6.89 -15.46
CA LEU A 88 1.98 -8.34 -15.35
C LEU A 88 2.76 -8.99 -16.48
N ALA A 89 3.63 -9.93 -16.16
CA ALA A 89 4.40 -10.71 -17.11
C ALA A 89 4.04 -12.19 -16.99
N ASP A 90 3.43 -12.74 -18.03
CA ASP A 90 2.86 -14.09 -18.02
C ASP A 90 3.87 -15.19 -18.35
N SER A 91 5.03 -14.83 -18.87
CA SER A 91 6.10 -15.76 -19.23
C SER A 91 7.46 -15.33 -18.73
N MET A 92 8.40 -16.29 -18.64
CA MET A 92 9.79 -16.00 -18.28
C MET A 92 10.44 -15.01 -19.26
N SER A 93 10.16 -15.15 -20.56
CA SER A 93 10.68 -14.26 -21.58
C SER A 93 10.17 -12.85 -21.42
N SER A 94 8.85 -12.66 -21.27
CA SER A 94 8.27 -11.33 -21.06
C SER A 94 8.76 -10.67 -19.77
N ALA A 95 8.88 -11.45 -18.67
CA ALA A 95 9.38 -10.93 -17.41
C ALA A 95 10.84 -10.45 -17.50
N LYS A 96 11.72 -11.24 -18.15
CA LYS A 96 13.11 -10.84 -18.39
C LYS A 96 13.18 -9.55 -19.20
N SER A 97 12.46 -9.47 -20.32
CA SER A 97 12.44 -8.29 -21.19
C SER A 97 12.00 -7.02 -20.47
N VAL A 98 10.98 -7.12 -19.60
CA VAL A 98 10.50 -5.99 -18.78
C VAL A 98 11.55 -5.57 -17.74
N ILE A 99 12.20 -6.54 -17.07
CA ILE A 99 13.27 -6.26 -16.10
C ILE A 99 14.44 -5.56 -16.80
N GLU A 100 14.87 -6.08 -17.94
CA GLU A 100 15.97 -5.49 -18.73
C GLU A 100 15.64 -4.06 -19.19
N ALA A 101 14.43 -3.83 -19.69
CA ALA A 101 13.99 -2.51 -20.13
C ALA A 101 14.00 -1.48 -18.97
N PHE A 102 13.46 -1.83 -17.82
CA PHE A 102 13.44 -0.94 -16.66
C PHE A 102 14.85 -0.70 -16.09
N ARG A 103 15.66 -1.73 -16.04
CA ARG A 103 17.05 -1.58 -15.59
C ARG A 103 17.93 -0.84 -16.57
N GLY A 104 17.70 -1.01 -17.89
CA GLY A 104 18.33 -0.19 -18.92
C GLY A 104 18.02 1.30 -18.78
N ALA A 105 16.81 1.62 -18.31
CA ALA A 105 16.38 2.97 -17.93
C ALA A 105 16.87 3.41 -16.52
N ASN A 106 17.71 2.61 -15.86
CA ASN A 106 18.24 2.87 -14.52
C ASN A 106 17.18 3.01 -13.41
N VAL A 107 16.05 2.30 -13.55
CA VAL A 107 14.93 2.33 -12.61
C VAL A 107 14.96 1.13 -11.67
N ASN A 108 14.75 1.37 -10.39
CA ASN A 108 14.63 0.31 -9.38
C ASN A 108 13.24 -0.33 -9.42
N ILE A 109 13.20 -1.67 -9.34
CA ILE A 109 11.97 -2.44 -9.46
C ILE A 109 11.85 -3.49 -8.36
N LEU A 110 10.59 -3.85 -8.08
CA LEU A 110 10.20 -5.04 -7.33
C LEU A 110 9.58 -6.06 -8.27
N VAL A 111 9.89 -7.33 -8.05
CA VAL A 111 9.23 -8.47 -8.69
C VAL A 111 8.43 -9.20 -7.61
N GLN A 112 7.14 -9.40 -7.84
CA GLN A 112 6.23 -10.04 -6.90
C GLN A 112 5.51 -11.22 -7.55
N GLU A 113 5.19 -12.24 -6.74
CA GLU A 113 4.26 -13.29 -7.16
C GLU A 113 2.90 -12.68 -7.53
N PHE A 114 2.27 -13.25 -8.54
CA PHE A 114 0.90 -12.89 -8.92
C PHE A 114 -0.10 -13.75 -8.15
N ILE A 115 -0.98 -13.13 -7.38
CA ILE A 115 -2.02 -13.82 -6.61
C ILE A 115 -3.23 -14.06 -7.53
N LYS A 116 -3.22 -15.19 -8.22
CA LYS A 116 -4.23 -15.56 -9.23
C LYS A 116 -5.64 -15.63 -8.64
N GLU A 117 -5.75 -16.16 -7.42
CA GLU A 117 -7.01 -16.37 -6.72
C GLU A 117 -7.72 -15.07 -6.35
N ALA A 118 -7.03 -13.94 -6.37
CA ALA A 118 -7.65 -12.63 -6.19
C ALA A 118 -8.54 -12.20 -7.37
N GLY A 119 -8.34 -12.81 -8.56
CA GLY A 119 -9.23 -12.65 -9.72
C GLY A 119 -9.42 -11.19 -10.16
N GLY A 120 -8.36 -10.37 -10.19
CA GLY A 120 -8.45 -8.95 -10.57
C GLY A 120 -9.18 -8.07 -9.54
N THR A 121 -9.32 -8.57 -8.30
CA THR A 121 -9.96 -7.82 -7.23
C THR A 121 -9.03 -7.61 -6.05
N ASP A 122 -9.26 -6.53 -5.30
CA ASP A 122 -8.62 -6.31 -4.02
C ASP A 122 -9.62 -5.79 -2.97
N ILE A 123 -9.17 -5.79 -1.72
CA ILE A 123 -9.90 -5.23 -0.59
C ILE A 123 -9.14 -4.00 -0.10
N ARG A 124 -9.83 -2.86 -0.06
CA ARG A 124 -9.36 -1.70 0.70
C ARG A 124 -10.07 -1.62 2.03
N ALA A 125 -9.34 -1.80 3.12
CA ALA A 125 -9.83 -1.57 4.47
C ALA A 125 -9.35 -0.19 4.95
N LEU A 126 -10.30 0.68 5.34
CA LEU A 126 -9.96 1.99 5.90
C LEU A 126 -9.86 1.89 7.41
N VAL A 127 -8.72 2.28 7.93
CA VAL A 127 -8.40 2.26 9.37
C VAL A 127 -8.36 3.69 9.90
N ILE A 128 -9.08 3.96 10.99
CA ILE A 128 -9.03 5.21 11.76
C ILE A 128 -8.83 4.84 13.22
N GLY A 129 -7.81 5.38 13.88
CA GLY A 129 -7.57 5.18 15.31
C GLY A 129 -7.45 3.71 15.71
N GLY A 130 -6.89 2.85 14.85
CA GLY A 130 -6.73 1.42 15.09
C GLY A 130 -8.00 0.58 14.92
N LYS A 131 -9.05 1.12 14.29
CA LYS A 131 -10.29 0.41 13.96
C LYS A 131 -10.57 0.47 12.45
N VAL A 132 -10.99 -0.65 11.86
CA VAL A 132 -11.52 -0.63 10.49
C VAL A 132 -12.94 -0.05 10.52
N VAL A 133 -13.12 1.12 9.90
CA VAL A 133 -14.41 1.85 9.87
C VAL A 133 -15.25 1.50 8.64
N ALA A 134 -14.59 1.19 7.53
CA ALA A 134 -15.23 0.72 6.30
C ALA A 134 -14.28 -0.19 5.52
N ALA A 135 -14.84 -1.04 4.66
CA ALA A 135 -14.07 -1.83 3.72
C ALA A 135 -14.82 -1.96 2.40
N MET A 136 -14.10 -1.88 1.30
CA MET A 136 -14.66 -2.07 -0.04
C MET A 136 -13.83 -3.09 -0.82
N LYS A 137 -14.52 -3.86 -1.66
CA LYS A 137 -13.90 -4.64 -2.72
C LYS A 137 -13.80 -3.75 -3.95
N ARG A 138 -12.61 -3.67 -4.53
CA ARG A 138 -12.41 -3.02 -5.82
C ARG A 138 -12.22 -4.11 -6.87
N THR A 139 -12.81 -3.91 -8.02
CA THR A 139 -12.70 -4.81 -9.18
C THR A 139 -12.12 -3.99 -10.33
N GLY A 140 -11.09 -4.51 -10.99
CA GLY A 140 -10.48 -3.89 -12.15
C GLY A 140 -11.46 -3.74 -13.32
N ALA A 141 -11.13 -2.90 -14.28
CA ALA A 141 -11.81 -2.89 -15.57
C ALA A 141 -11.66 -4.25 -16.26
N PRO A 142 -12.54 -4.61 -17.20
CA PRO A 142 -12.31 -5.78 -18.05
C PRO A 142 -10.90 -5.74 -18.64
N ASP A 143 -10.20 -6.87 -18.62
CA ASP A 143 -8.84 -7.04 -19.15
C ASP A 143 -7.72 -6.27 -18.41
N ASP A 144 -8.01 -5.59 -17.28
CA ASP A 144 -6.98 -5.05 -16.39
C ASP A 144 -6.91 -5.85 -15.08
N PHE A 145 -5.75 -6.44 -14.80
CA PHE A 145 -5.51 -7.15 -13.52
C PHE A 145 -5.43 -6.22 -12.31
N ARG A 146 -5.33 -4.90 -12.53
CA ARG A 146 -5.27 -3.88 -11.49
C ARG A 146 -6.67 -3.40 -11.12
N SER A 147 -6.98 -3.36 -9.84
CA SER A 147 -8.28 -2.99 -9.28
C SER A 147 -8.46 -1.49 -8.99
N ASN A 148 -7.66 -0.63 -9.62
CA ASN A 148 -7.66 0.81 -9.36
C ASN A 148 -8.92 1.50 -9.92
N LEU A 149 -9.69 2.20 -9.07
CA LEU A 149 -10.91 2.90 -9.46
C LEU A 149 -10.67 3.96 -10.55
N HIS A 150 -9.56 4.69 -10.47
CA HIS A 150 -9.18 5.71 -11.48
C HIS A 150 -8.89 5.14 -12.88
N ARG A 151 -8.90 3.81 -13.03
CA ARG A 151 -8.70 3.10 -14.30
C ARG A 151 -9.97 2.43 -14.81
N GLY A 152 -11.13 2.92 -14.38
CA GLY A 152 -12.42 2.35 -14.78
C GLY A 152 -12.86 1.14 -13.96
N GLY A 153 -12.21 0.88 -12.84
CA GLY A 153 -12.65 -0.15 -11.89
C GLY A 153 -13.91 0.26 -11.14
N SER A 154 -14.54 -0.71 -10.49
CA SER A 154 -15.71 -0.53 -9.64
C SER A 154 -15.41 -0.83 -8.18
N ALA A 155 -16.21 -0.26 -7.28
CA ALA A 155 -16.14 -0.52 -5.85
C ALA A 155 -17.50 -0.91 -5.29
N GLN A 156 -17.50 -1.85 -4.34
CA GLN A 156 -18.69 -2.20 -3.58
C GLN A 156 -18.34 -2.44 -2.11
N LEU A 157 -19.27 -2.07 -1.23
CA LEU A 157 -19.13 -2.33 0.20
C LEU A 157 -19.09 -3.84 0.46
N ILE A 158 -18.17 -4.27 1.32
CA ILE A 158 -18.09 -5.66 1.75
C ILE A 158 -17.95 -5.80 3.27
N LYS A 159 -18.36 -6.96 3.77
CA LYS A 159 -17.97 -7.42 5.10
C LYS A 159 -16.64 -8.16 4.97
N ILE A 160 -15.66 -7.73 5.74
CA ILE A 160 -14.35 -8.39 5.84
C ILE A 160 -14.34 -9.42 6.96
N THR A 161 -13.51 -10.44 6.79
CA THR A 161 -13.33 -11.48 7.80
C THR A 161 -12.62 -10.93 9.05
N PRO A 162 -12.71 -11.62 10.20
CA PRO A 162 -11.92 -11.25 11.40
C PRO A 162 -10.42 -11.20 11.12
N GLU A 163 -9.91 -12.10 10.28
CA GLU A 163 -8.49 -12.15 9.91
C GLU A 163 -8.09 -10.94 9.05
N GLU A 164 -8.88 -10.61 8.02
CA GLU A 164 -8.66 -9.40 7.20
C GLU A 164 -8.68 -8.13 8.05
N ARG A 165 -9.63 -8.03 9.00
CA ARG A 165 -9.72 -6.93 9.95
C ARG A 165 -8.47 -6.84 10.84
N SER A 166 -8.05 -7.96 11.43
CA SER A 166 -6.85 -8.05 12.26
C SER A 166 -5.61 -7.66 11.48
N THR A 167 -5.47 -8.15 10.26
CA THR A 167 -4.36 -7.84 9.36
C THR A 167 -4.28 -6.35 9.06
N ALA A 168 -5.41 -5.72 8.71
CA ALA A 168 -5.45 -4.28 8.43
C ALA A 168 -5.08 -3.43 9.65
N VAL A 169 -5.62 -3.74 10.83
CA VAL A 169 -5.32 -3.02 12.07
C VAL A 169 -3.84 -3.20 12.48
N ARG A 170 -3.31 -4.41 12.39
CA ARG A 170 -1.90 -4.69 12.67
C ARG A 170 -0.98 -3.94 11.70
N ALA A 171 -1.30 -3.92 10.41
CA ALA A 171 -0.55 -3.18 9.41
C ALA A 171 -0.48 -1.69 9.74
N ALA A 172 -1.63 -1.04 9.98
CA ALA A 172 -1.71 0.37 10.36
C ALA A 172 -0.85 0.66 11.61
N LYS A 173 -0.98 -0.19 12.64
CA LYS A 173 -0.21 -0.05 13.90
C LYS A 173 1.30 -0.17 13.68
N ARG A 174 1.76 -1.15 12.86
CA ARG A 174 3.19 -1.38 12.61
C ARG A 174 3.81 -0.31 11.74
N MET A 175 3.03 0.27 10.83
CA MET A 175 3.44 1.44 10.06
C MET A 175 3.44 2.73 10.89
N GLY A 176 2.71 2.76 12.01
CA GLY A 176 2.56 3.95 12.87
C GLY A 176 1.50 4.93 12.38
N LEU A 177 0.57 4.48 11.55
CA LEU A 177 -0.47 5.29 10.93
C LEU A 177 -1.76 5.29 11.77
N ASN A 178 -2.29 6.48 12.06
CA ASN A 178 -3.58 6.65 12.69
C ASN A 178 -4.73 6.54 11.69
N VAL A 179 -4.53 7.06 10.48
CA VAL A 179 -5.48 6.96 9.36
C VAL A 179 -4.76 6.42 8.16
N CYS A 180 -5.27 5.33 7.58
CA CYS A 180 -4.71 4.74 6.37
C CYS A 180 -5.71 3.84 5.65
N GLY A 181 -5.46 3.64 4.35
CA GLY A 181 -6.05 2.56 3.57
C GLY A 181 -5.08 1.38 3.51
N VAL A 182 -5.56 0.19 3.85
CA VAL A 182 -4.79 -1.06 3.73
C VAL A 182 -5.36 -1.84 2.57
N ASP A 183 -4.56 -2.05 1.53
CA ASP A 183 -4.94 -2.78 0.34
C ASP A 183 -4.44 -4.23 0.45
N MET A 184 -5.36 -5.19 0.34
CA MET A 184 -5.10 -6.61 0.55
C MET A 184 -5.67 -7.43 -0.60
N LEU A 185 -5.01 -8.54 -0.92
CA LEU A 185 -5.53 -9.60 -1.77
C LEU A 185 -5.96 -10.80 -0.93
N ARG A 186 -7.01 -11.48 -1.36
CA ARG A 186 -7.37 -12.80 -0.84
C ARG A 186 -6.52 -13.85 -1.53
N SER A 187 -5.70 -14.56 -0.76
CA SER A 187 -4.89 -15.66 -1.25
C SER A 187 -5.34 -16.98 -0.61
N ASN A 188 -4.86 -18.11 -1.15
CA ASN A 188 -5.14 -19.45 -0.61
C ASN A 188 -4.56 -19.69 0.79
N HIS A 189 -3.72 -18.77 1.28
CA HIS A 189 -3.07 -18.87 2.59
C HIS A 189 -3.37 -17.65 3.49
N GLY A 190 -4.50 -17.00 3.25
CA GLY A 190 -4.97 -15.83 4.02
C GLY A 190 -4.78 -14.50 3.31
N PRO A 191 -5.11 -13.39 3.97
CA PRO A 191 -4.98 -12.06 3.37
C PRO A 191 -3.50 -11.66 3.25
N VAL A 192 -3.11 -11.20 2.05
CA VAL A 192 -1.77 -10.65 1.80
C VAL A 192 -1.87 -9.16 1.49
N ILE A 193 -1.01 -8.35 2.14
CA ILE A 193 -1.02 -6.91 2.01
C ILE A 193 -0.24 -6.51 0.75
N MET A 194 -0.85 -5.70 -0.10
CA MET A 194 -0.18 -5.08 -1.25
C MET A 194 0.50 -3.78 -0.88
N GLU A 195 -0.22 -2.91 -0.16
CA GLU A 195 0.29 -1.61 0.29
C GLU A 195 -0.51 -1.06 1.48
N VAL A 196 0.13 -0.15 2.23
CA VAL A 196 -0.53 0.66 3.26
C VAL A 196 -0.43 2.12 2.85
N ASN A 197 -1.54 2.74 2.52
CA ASN A 197 -1.61 4.09 1.99
C ASN A 197 -1.91 5.10 3.12
N SER A 198 -0.95 5.99 3.40
CA SER A 198 -1.07 7.02 4.45
C SER A 198 -2.01 8.17 4.09
N SER A 199 -2.44 8.29 2.85
CA SER A 199 -3.32 9.36 2.36
C SER A 199 -4.36 8.77 1.41
N PRO A 200 -5.27 7.89 1.91
CA PRO A 200 -6.26 7.25 1.07
C PRO A 200 -7.28 8.28 0.58
N GLY A 201 -7.68 8.19 -0.70
CA GLY A 201 -8.83 8.95 -1.21
C GLY A 201 -10.11 8.44 -0.54
N LEU A 202 -10.99 9.35 -0.16
CA LEU A 202 -12.22 9.03 0.56
C LEU A 202 -13.43 8.82 -0.36
N GLU A 203 -13.44 9.47 -1.52
CA GLU A 203 -14.57 9.47 -2.46
C GLU A 203 -15.12 8.07 -2.74
N GLY A 204 -14.27 7.13 -3.16
CA GLY A 204 -14.72 5.79 -3.52
C GLY A 204 -15.28 4.98 -2.33
N ILE A 205 -14.71 5.12 -1.14
CA ILE A 205 -15.15 4.36 0.03
C ILE A 205 -16.38 5.01 0.69
N GLU A 206 -16.53 6.32 0.65
CA GLU A 206 -17.75 7.03 1.09
C GLU A 206 -18.90 6.71 0.17
N ALA A 207 -18.72 6.79 -1.15
CA ALA A 207 -19.73 6.41 -2.13
C ALA A 207 -20.17 4.95 -1.97
N ALA A 208 -19.23 4.01 -1.78
CA ALA A 208 -19.55 2.60 -1.61
C ALA A 208 -20.22 2.27 -0.26
N SER A 209 -19.88 2.99 0.81
CA SER A 209 -20.34 2.67 2.18
C SER A 209 -21.52 3.52 2.65
N GLY A 210 -21.78 4.67 2.04
CA GLY A 210 -22.73 5.65 2.51
C GLY A 210 -22.37 6.29 3.86
N LYS A 211 -21.09 6.18 4.29
CA LYS A 211 -20.62 6.70 5.57
C LYS A 211 -19.88 8.01 5.39
N ASP A 212 -20.08 8.94 6.28
CA ASP A 212 -19.23 10.13 6.44
C ASP A 212 -17.90 9.74 7.08
N ILE A 213 -16.93 9.38 6.25
CA ILE A 213 -15.57 9.01 6.68
C ILE A 213 -14.78 10.26 7.05
N ALA A 214 -14.96 11.34 6.31
CA ALA A 214 -14.29 12.61 6.60
C ALA A 214 -14.67 13.10 8.00
N GLY A 215 -15.96 13.07 8.36
CA GLY A 215 -16.44 13.40 9.70
C GLY A 215 -15.83 12.52 10.78
N GLN A 216 -15.73 11.20 10.55
CA GLN A 216 -15.07 10.29 11.51
C GLN A 216 -13.56 10.59 11.70
N ILE A 217 -12.87 11.06 10.66
CA ILE A 217 -11.47 11.50 10.78
C ILE A 217 -11.39 12.77 11.64
N ILE A 218 -12.28 13.74 11.42
CA ILE A 218 -12.32 14.97 12.23
C ILE A 218 -12.62 14.65 13.70
N GLU A 219 -13.63 13.81 13.96
CA GLU A 219 -13.91 13.35 15.35
C GLU A 219 -12.71 12.66 15.99
N PHE A 220 -11.96 11.86 15.23
CA PHE A 220 -10.74 11.23 15.73
C PHE A 220 -9.68 12.28 16.07
N ILE A 221 -9.51 13.30 15.23
CA ILE A 221 -8.58 14.42 15.49
C ILE A 221 -8.96 15.14 16.77
N GLU A 222 -10.21 15.53 16.92
CA GLU A 222 -10.72 16.26 18.12
C GLU A 222 -10.48 15.48 19.41
N LYS A 223 -10.68 14.15 19.39
CA LYS A 223 -10.47 13.28 20.55
C LYS A 223 -9.00 13.02 20.86
N SER A 224 -8.12 13.10 19.85
CA SER A 224 -6.73 12.60 19.96
C SER A 224 -5.68 13.69 19.94
N ALA A 225 -5.97 14.86 19.36
CA ALA A 225 -5.01 15.93 19.20
C ALA A 225 -4.65 16.55 20.55
N LYS A 226 -3.36 16.48 20.90
CA LYS A 226 -2.79 17.12 22.10
C LYS A 226 -1.44 17.71 21.72
N ILE A 227 -1.18 18.92 22.17
CA ILE A 227 0.10 19.60 21.94
C ILE A 227 1.25 18.73 22.45
N GLY A 228 2.25 18.51 21.63
CA GLY A 228 3.45 17.72 21.95
C GLY A 228 3.24 16.19 22.05
N ALA A 229 2.02 15.68 21.81
CA ALA A 229 1.72 14.25 21.91
C ALA A 229 2.02 13.50 20.62
N THR A 230 3.25 13.61 20.11
CA THR A 230 3.75 12.78 18.99
C THR A 230 4.69 11.71 19.52
N LYS A 231 4.77 10.56 18.83
CA LYS A 231 5.65 9.45 19.23
C LYS A 231 7.12 9.77 18.92
N THR A 232 7.36 10.48 17.83
CA THR A 232 8.72 10.75 17.34
C THR A 232 9.18 12.17 17.56
N LYS A 233 8.27 13.10 17.90
CA LYS A 233 8.56 14.54 18.07
C LYS A 233 9.33 15.15 16.88
N GLY A 234 9.11 14.62 15.69
CA GLY A 234 9.82 15.01 14.47
C GLY A 234 11.26 14.46 14.36
N ALA A 235 11.69 13.66 15.32
CA ALA A 235 13.06 13.08 15.32
C ALA A 235 13.18 11.81 14.48
N GLY A 236 12.14 11.32 13.90
CA GLY A 236 11.95 10.28 12.89
C GLY A 236 12.91 9.15 12.71
#